data_acbacadbc919e755c468c7c28a9f6a9b
#
_entry.id   acbacadbc919e755c468c7c28a9f6a9b
#
_cell.length_a   1.000
_cell.length_b   1.000
_cell.length_c   1.000
_cell.angle_alpha   90.00
_cell.angle_beta   90.00
_cell.angle_gamma   90.00
#
_symmetry.space_group_name_H-M   'P 1'
#
loop_
_entity.id
_entity.type
_entity.pdbx_description
1 polymer ?
#
loop_
_entity_poly.entity_id
_entity_poly.type
_entity_poly.pdbx_seq_one_letter_code
_entity_poly.pdbx_strand_id
1 'polypeptide(L)'
;MEWDAVLEKEFDMDAEKLGKSRILNWIFKPSGAVMESRLRRWLFPPLKTLRGAGIQSGQTVLEVGSGTGFFTLPAAEMIGAEGRLIAMEPLSVFLDRVTEKVRDAGLTNVEIVQRDALNTGLEAASIDLTLLFGVVPFPTLPLSRLLPEMHRILKSEGTLAVWLFPTSAGVPSAILRSGLFTSLGKKHGVYTYRRSEGPA
;
A
#
# COMPACT_ATOMS: atom_id res chain seq x y z
N MET A 1 -11.18 14.30 23.57
CA MET A 1 -12.42 14.46 22.78
C MET A 1 -12.38 15.63 21.78
N GLU A 2 -11.52 16.62 21.90
CA GLU A 2 -11.42 17.73 20.93
C GLU A 2 -10.20 17.62 19.99
N TRP A 3 -9.22 16.82 20.32
CA TRP A 3 -7.99 16.69 19.52
C TRP A 3 -8.18 15.87 18.23
N ASP A 4 -9.12 14.92 18.22
CA ASP A 4 -9.39 14.11 17.03
C ASP A 4 -10.09 14.94 15.93
N ALA A 5 -10.98 15.87 16.33
CA ALA A 5 -11.68 16.75 15.38
C ALA A 5 -10.79 17.87 14.82
N VAL A 6 -9.74 18.28 15.55
CA VAL A 6 -8.76 19.27 15.09
C VAL A 6 -7.77 18.62 14.12
N LEU A 7 -7.36 17.39 14.37
CA LEU A 7 -6.49 16.63 13.46
C LEU A 7 -7.22 16.23 12.16
N GLU A 8 -8.53 15.94 12.22
CA GLU A 8 -9.32 15.67 11.00
C GLU A 8 -9.48 16.91 10.11
N LYS A 9 -9.49 18.12 10.68
CA LYS A 9 -9.68 19.37 9.91
C LYS A 9 -8.40 19.92 9.27
N GLU A 10 -7.23 19.67 9.87
CA GLU A 10 -5.95 20.17 9.32
C GLU A 10 -5.32 19.24 8.28
N PHE A 11 -5.75 17.99 8.17
CA PHE A 11 -5.21 16.99 7.24
C PHE A 11 -6.18 16.54 6.15
N ASP A 12 -7.21 17.31 5.83
CA ASP A 12 -8.01 17.11 4.60
C ASP A 12 -7.23 17.57 3.35
N MET A 13 -5.99 17.11 3.25
CA MET A 13 -5.17 17.28 2.05
C MET A 13 -5.41 16.09 1.14
N ASP A 14 -6.20 16.34 0.09
CA ASP A 14 -6.37 15.47 -1.06
C ASP A 14 -4.99 15.01 -1.59
N ALA A 15 -4.86 13.74 -1.95
CA ALA A 15 -3.61 13.16 -2.47
C ALA A 15 -3.08 13.93 -3.69
N GLU A 16 -3.97 14.55 -4.48
CA GLU A 16 -3.58 15.42 -5.58
C GLU A 16 -2.86 16.68 -5.09
N LYS A 17 -3.32 17.27 -3.99
CA LYS A 17 -2.64 18.41 -3.33
C LYS A 17 -1.34 17.98 -2.68
N LEU A 18 -1.29 16.79 -2.07
CA LEU A 18 -0.07 16.18 -1.52
C LEU A 18 0.97 15.96 -2.63
N GLY A 19 0.58 15.38 -3.74
CA GLY A 19 1.45 15.10 -4.88
C GLY A 19 2.03 16.37 -5.52
N LYS A 20 1.27 17.46 -5.55
CA LYS A 20 1.69 18.76 -6.08
C LYS A 20 2.46 19.63 -5.07
N SER A 21 2.52 19.24 -3.80
CA SER A 21 3.22 20.01 -2.76
C SER A 21 4.73 20.00 -2.99
N ARG A 22 5.27 21.15 -3.44
CA ARG A 22 6.72 21.34 -3.62
C ARG A 22 7.50 21.15 -2.31
N ILE A 23 6.90 21.47 -1.17
CA ILE A 23 7.52 21.35 0.15
C ILE A 23 7.64 19.87 0.53
N LEU A 24 6.58 19.09 0.39
CA LEU A 24 6.61 17.66 0.70
C LEU A 24 7.55 16.90 -0.24
N ASN A 25 7.48 17.17 -1.53
CA ASN A 25 8.41 16.58 -2.50
C ASN A 25 9.88 16.94 -2.18
N TRP A 26 10.15 18.16 -1.70
CA TRP A 26 11.49 18.58 -1.28
C TRP A 26 11.94 17.87 0.01
N ILE A 27 11.07 17.76 1.02
CA ILE A 27 11.38 17.10 2.31
C ILE A 27 11.63 15.59 2.08
N PHE A 28 10.87 14.94 1.21
CA PHE A 28 11.00 13.51 0.96
C PHE A 28 12.08 13.14 -0.07
N LYS A 29 12.65 14.12 -0.77
CA LYS A 29 13.71 13.87 -1.76
C LYS A 29 14.95 13.14 -1.21
N PRO A 30 15.48 13.46 -0.01
CA PRO A 30 16.61 12.73 0.56
C PRO A 30 16.21 11.34 1.12
N SER A 31 14.95 11.12 1.49
CA SER A 31 14.50 9.83 2.04
C SER A 31 14.60 8.68 1.03
N GLY A 32 14.57 8.98 -0.26
CA GLY A 32 14.72 7.98 -1.33
C GLY A 32 16.00 7.16 -1.21
N ALA A 33 17.14 7.78 -0.88
CA ALA A 33 18.41 7.08 -0.71
C ALA A 33 18.39 6.12 0.50
N VAL A 34 17.75 6.52 1.59
CA VAL A 34 17.56 5.66 2.78
C VAL A 34 16.61 4.51 2.46
N MET A 35 15.54 4.79 1.71
CA MET A 35 14.57 3.77 1.28
C MET A 35 15.18 2.70 0.36
N GLU A 36 16.27 3.01 -0.34
CA GLU A 36 16.95 2.14 -1.29
C GLU A 36 18.21 1.48 -0.72
N SER A 37 18.55 1.75 0.53
CA SER A 37 19.81 1.29 1.12
C SER A 37 19.93 -0.24 1.12
N ARG A 38 21.17 -0.75 0.87
CA ARG A 38 21.50 -2.18 0.96
C ARG A 38 21.18 -2.73 2.36
N LEU A 39 21.36 -1.88 3.40
CA LEU A 39 21.04 -2.21 4.78
C LEU A 39 19.54 -2.49 4.97
N ARG A 40 18.66 -1.67 4.37
CA ARG A 40 17.21 -1.92 4.41
C ARG A 40 16.84 -3.25 3.75
N ARG A 41 17.45 -3.58 2.59
CA ARG A 41 17.21 -4.86 1.90
C ARG A 41 17.67 -6.06 2.74
N TRP A 42 18.76 -5.91 3.46
CA TRP A 42 19.27 -6.94 4.35
C TRP A 42 18.41 -7.12 5.60
N LEU A 43 18.00 -6.03 6.24
CA LEU A 43 17.13 -6.05 7.43
C LEU A 43 15.70 -6.49 7.11
N PHE A 44 15.19 -6.07 5.95
CA PHE A 44 13.80 -6.31 5.50
C PHE A 44 13.79 -6.90 4.10
N PRO A 45 14.10 -8.20 3.94
CA PRO A 45 14.15 -8.85 2.63
C PRO A 45 12.78 -8.78 1.93
N PRO A 46 12.63 -8.05 0.80
CA PRO A 46 11.33 -7.80 0.20
C PRO A 46 10.63 -9.08 -0.24
N LEU A 47 11.34 -10.04 -0.81
CA LEU A 47 10.78 -11.33 -1.21
C LEU A 47 10.19 -12.12 -0.03
N LYS A 48 10.83 -12.07 1.15
CA LYS A 48 10.33 -12.73 2.35
C LYS A 48 9.04 -12.06 2.86
N THR A 49 9.01 -10.75 2.84
CA THR A 49 7.83 -9.95 3.23
C THR A 49 6.67 -10.21 2.28
N LEU A 50 6.91 -10.18 0.96
CA LEU A 50 5.89 -10.47 -0.06
C LEU A 50 5.35 -11.91 0.03
N ARG A 51 6.21 -12.90 0.32
CA ARG A 51 5.74 -14.27 0.62
C ARG A 51 4.87 -14.31 1.88
N GLY A 52 5.13 -13.43 2.84
CA GLY A 52 4.30 -13.26 4.04
C GLY A 52 2.90 -12.73 3.71
N ALA A 53 2.77 -11.91 2.68
CA ALA A 53 1.49 -11.41 2.18
C ALA A 53 0.66 -12.45 1.42
N GLY A 54 1.27 -13.57 1.03
CA GLY A 54 0.59 -14.60 0.23
C GLY A 54 0.50 -14.27 -1.25
N ILE A 55 1.42 -13.44 -1.78
CA ILE A 55 1.46 -13.09 -3.20
C ILE A 55 1.66 -14.34 -4.07
N GLN A 56 0.92 -14.43 -5.18
CA GLN A 56 0.91 -15.57 -6.09
C GLN A 56 0.97 -15.11 -7.55
N SER A 57 1.42 -16.01 -8.43
CA SER A 57 1.43 -15.78 -9.88
C SER A 57 0.01 -15.54 -10.42
N GLY A 58 -0.13 -14.64 -11.38
CA GLY A 58 -1.39 -14.32 -12.06
C GLY A 58 -2.33 -13.38 -11.30
N GLN A 59 -1.99 -12.98 -10.07
CA GLN A 59 -2.84 -12.07 -9.28
C GLN A 59 -2.87 -10.65 -9.83
N THR A 60 -4.01 -9.97 -9.62
CA THR A 60 -4.10 -8.51 -9.68
C THR A 60 -3.82 -7.94 -8.28
N VAL A 61 -2.70 -7.23 -8.15
CA VAL A 61 -2.20 -6.71 -6.88
C VAL A 61 -2.24 -5.19 -6.88
N LEU A 62 -2.76 -4.59 -5.80
CA LEU A 62 -2.63 -3.16 -5.51
C LEU A 62 -1.55 -2.95 -4.46
N GLU A 63 -0.52 -2.17 -4.77
CA GLU A 63 0.44 -1.65 -3.81
C GLU A 63 0.11 -0.19 -3.50
N VAL A 64 -0.25 0.10 -2.25
CA VAL A 64 -0.52 1.45 -1.77
C VAL A 64 0.77 2.06 -1.22
N GLY A 65 1.18 3.20 -1.78
CA GLY A 65 2.43 3.88 -1.41
C GLY A 65 3.65 3.13 -1.90
N SER A 66 3.79 2.97 -3.22
CA SER A 66 4.93 2.26 -3.85
C SER A 66 6.29 2.89 -3.55
N GLY A 67 6.30 4.19 -3.21
CA GLY A 67 7.51 4.94 -2.93
C GLY A 67 8.51 4.86 -4.08
N THR A 68 9.74 4.43 -3.78
CA THR A 68 10.79 4.26 -4.79
C THR A 68 10.80 2.88 -5.46
N GLY A 69 9.76 2.07 -5.29
CA GLY A 69 9.65 0.76 -5.92
C GLY A 69 10.33 -0.38 -5.17
N PHE A 70 10.51 -0.25 -3.84
CA PHE A 70 11.21 -1.26 -3.03
C PHE A 70 10.52 -2.62 -3.04
N PHE A 71 9.19 -2.64 -2.98
CA PHE A 71 8.38 -3.85 -3.09
C PHE A 71 7.80 -4.04 -4.49
N THR A 72 7.63 -2.97 -5.26
CA THR A 72 7.02 -2.98 -6.59
C THR A 72 7.70 -3.96 -7.55
N LEU A 73 9.03 -3.83 -7.73
CA LEU A 73 9.74 -4.67 -8.67
C LEU A 73 9.68 -6.16 -8.30
N PRO A 74 10.05 -6.56 -7.05
CA PRO A 74 9.97 -7.97 -6.68
C PRO A 74 8.53 -8.50 -6.63
N ALA A 75 7.50 -7.66 -6.37
CA ALA A 75 6.10 -8.07 -6.46
C ALA A 75 5.70 -8.36 -7.91
N ALA A 76 6.07 -7.48 -8.85
CA ALA A 76 5.82 -7.68 -10.28
C ALA A 76 6.46 -8.95 -10.83
N GLU A 77 7.70 -9.23 -10.42
CA GLU A 77 8.39 -10.48 -10.77
C GLU A 77 7.66 -11.72 -10.21
N MET A 78 7.17 -11.64 -8.96
CA MET A 78 6.50 -12.77 -8.30
C MET A 78 5.13 -13.08 -8.90
N ILE A 79 4.36 -12.07 -9.33
CA ILE A 79 3.06 -12.30 -9.99
C ILE A 79 3.22 -12.76 -11.44
N GLY A 80 4.37 -12.49 -12.06
CA GLY A 80 4.67 -12.91 -13.44
C GLY A 80 3.88 -12.15 -14.50
N ALA A 81 4.10 -12.51 -15.77
CA ALA A 81 3.54 -11.78 -16.91
C ALA A 81 2.01 -11.83 -17.01
N GLU A 82 1.38 -12.86 -16.47
CA GLU A 82 -0.08 -13.02 -16.45
C GLU A 82 -0.75 -12.24 -15.30
N GLY A 83 0.04 -11.75 -14.33
CA GLY A 83 -0.43 -10.90 -13.24
C GLY A 83 -0.43 -9.43 -13.61
N ARG A 84 -1.07 -8.60 -12.78
CA ARG A 84 -1.08 -7.14 -12.91
C ARG A 84 -0.77 -6.49 -11.57
N LEU A 85 0.25 -5.65 -11.51
CA LEU A 85 0.57 -4.84 -10.35
C LEU A 85 0.15 -3.40 -10.59
N ILE A 86 -0.70 -2.87 -9.72
CA ILE A 86 -1.06 -1.45 -9.69
C ILE A 86 -0.24 -0.80 -8.57
N ALA A 87 0.78 -0.03 -8.94
CA ALA A 87 1.65 0.69 -8.01
C ALA A 87 1.11 2.11 -7.83
N MET A 88 0.48 2.35 -6.69
CA MET A 88 -0.16 3.64 -6.37
C MET A 88 0.76 4.48 -5.49
N GLU A 89 1.05 5.72 -5.92
CA GLU A 89 1.90 6.66 -5.19
C GLU A 89 1.41 8.09 -5.38
N PRO A 90 1.13 8.85 -4.31
CA PRO A 90 0.68 10.23 -4.44
C PRO A 90 1.80 11.23 -4.79
N LEU A 91 3.07 10.96 -4.38
CA LEU A 91 4.17 11.91 -4.52
C LEU A 91 4.88 11.77 -5.87
N SER A 92 4.88 12.83 -6.69
CA SER A 92 5.49 12.82 -8.02
C SER A 92 6.98 12.47 -7.99
N VAL A 93 7.73 12.90 -6.99
CA VAL A 93 9.15 12.60 -6.85
C VAL A 93 9.45 11.09 -6.75
N PHE A 94 8.51 10.30 -6.24
CA PHE A 94 8.63 8.85 -6.17
C PHE A 94 8.09 8.16 -7.42
N LEU A 95 7.03 8.73 -8.02
CA LEU A 95 6.49 8.23 -9.29
C LEU A 95 7.54 8.18 -10.39
N ASP A 96 8.30 9.27 -10.57
CA ASP A 96 9.36 9.33 -11.58
C ASP A 96 10.39 8.22 -11.37
N ARG A 97 10.79 7.99 -10.11
CA ARG A 97 11.79 6.97 -9.75
C ARG A 97 11.28 5.54 -9.96
N VAL A 98 10.05 5.25 -9.54
CA VAL A 98 9.49 3.90 -9.72
C VAL A 98 9.24 3.62 -11.19
N THR A 99 8.80 4.63 -11.96
CA THR A 99 8.61 4.53 -13.42
C THR A 99 9.91 4.19 -14.13
N GLU A 100 10.99 4.92 -13.81
CA GLU A 100 12.31 4.65 -14.38
C GLU A 100 12.76 3.21 -14.08
N LYS A 101 12.66 2.77 -12.82
CA LYS A 101 13.07 1.42 -12.42
C LYS A 101 12.25 0.31 -13.10
N VAL A 102 10.94 0.48 -13.20
CA VAL A 102 10.04 -0.49 -13.86
C VAL A 102 10.40 -0.60 -15.34
N ARG A 103 10.63 0.53 -16.01
CA ARG A 103 11.10 0.58 -17.40
C ARG A 103 12.45 -0.11 -17.56
N ASP A 104 13.43 0.23 -16.71
CA ASP A 104 14.81 -0.29 -16.81
C ASP A 104 14.86 -1.80 -16.49
N ALA A 105 13.94 -2.31 -15.69
CA ALA A 105 13.75 -3.72 -15.42
C ALA A 105 12.97 -4.46 -16.54
N GLY A 106 12.44 -3.75 -17.53
CA GLY A 106 11.64 -4.33 -18.61
C GLY A 106 10.31 -4.94 -18.15
N LEU A 107 9.75 -4.50 -17.02
CA LEU A 107 8.50 -5.02 -16.48
C LEU A 107 7.31 -4.41 -17.22
N THR A 108 6.49 -5.25 -17.84
CA THR A 108 5.31 -4.85 -18.62
C THR A 108 3.99 -5.05 -17.89
N ASN A 109 4.03 -5.69 -16.72
CA ASN A 109 2.88 -6.03 -15.90
C ASN A 109 2.64 -5.06 -14.72
N VAL A 110 3.28 -3.87 -14.76
CA VAL A 110 3.17 -2.83 -13.73
C VAL A 110 2.47 -1.60 -14.31
N GLU A 111 1.38 -1.20 -13.69
CA GLU A 111 0.69 0.06 -13.92
C GLU A 111 1.01 1.02 -12.77
N ILE A 112 1.59 2.18 -13.08
CA ILE A 112 1.94 3.19 -12.08
C ILE A 112 0.88 4.29 -12.13
N VAL A 113 0.25 4.56 -10.98
CA VAL A 113 -0.85 5.51 -10.89
C VAL A 113 -0.63 6.54 -9.79
N GLN A 114 -0.87 7.81 -10.12
CA GLN A 114 -0.90 8.88 -9.13
C GLN A 114 -2.35 9.08 -8.67
N ARG A 115 -2.73 8.40 -7.57
CA ARG A 115 -4.09 8.45 -7.04
C ARG A 115 -4.09 8.43 -5.52
N ASP A 116 -5.26 8.78 -4.95
CA ASP A 116 -5.52 8.68 -3.52
C ASP A 116 -6.02 7.27 -3.17
N ALA A 117 -5.37 6.65 -2.19
CA ALA A 117 -5.81 5.35 -1.68
C ALA A 117 -7.17 5.40 -0.96
N LEU A 118 -7.62 6.59 -0.55
CA LEU A 118 -8.95 6.80 0.04
C LEU A 118 -10.06 6.85 -1.02
N ASN A 119 -9.70 7.04 -2.29
CA ASN A 119 -10.58 7.00 -3.46
C ASN A 119 -9.78 6.52 -4.67
N THR A 120 -9.58 5.21 -4.76
CA THR A 120 -8.68 4.60 -5.75
C THR A 120 -9.16 4.75 -7.19
N GLY A 121 -10.48 4.93 -7.41
CA GLY A 121 -11.09 4.89 -8.72
C GLY A 121 -10.99 3.53 -9.42
N LEU A 122 -10.64 2.46 -8.68
CA LEU A 122 -10.64 1.09 -9.19
C LEU A 122 -12.05 0.49 -9.10
N GLU A 123 -12.32 -0.47 -9.95
CA GLU A 123 -13.58 -1.21 -9.95
C GLU A 123 -13.75 -2.01 -8.64
N ALA A 124 -15.00 -2.16 -8.19
CA ALA A 124 -15.31 -3.00 -7.05
C ALA A 124 -14.96 -4.47 -7.36
N ALA A 125 -14.48 -5.20 -6.35
CA ALA A 125 -14.15 -6.61 -6.46
C ALA A 125 -13.20 -6.96 -7.63
N SER A 126 -12.21 -6.08 -7.90
CA SER A 126 -11.24 -6.24 -8.99
C SER A 126 -9.85 -6.70 -8.52
N ILE A 127 -9.52 -6.57 -7.24
CA ILE A 127 -8.19 -6.80 -6.67
C ILE A 127 -8.15 -8.11 -5.89
N ASP A 128 -7.11 -8.93 -6.15
CA ASP A 128 -6.88 -10.19 -5.42
C ASP A 128 -6.12 -9.94 -4.10
N LEU A 129 -5.15 -9.02 -4.12
CA LEU A 129 -4.28 -8.72 -2.99
C LEU A 129 -3.99 -7.23 -2.92
N THR A 130 -4.24 -6.61 -1.75
CA THR A 130 -3.80 -5.23 -1.47
C THR A 130 -2.65 -5.24 -0.47
N LEU A 131 -1.58 -4.52 -0.78
CA LEU A 131 -0.39 -4.34 0.06
C LEU A 131 -0.41 -2.96 0.72
N LEU A 132 -0.51 -2.92 2.06
CA LEU A 132 -0.32 -1.73 2.88
C LEU A 132 1.02 -1.84 3.62
N PHE A 133 2.12 -1.58 2.93
CA PHE A 133 3.46 -1.83 3.42
C PHE A 133 4.17 -0.54 3.84
N GLY A 134 4.23 -0.30 5.16
CA GLY A 134 4.85 0.88 5.74
C GLY A 134 4.09 2.18 5.50
N VAL A 135 2.81 2.10 5.14
CA VAL A 135 1.95 3.26 4.86
C VAL A 135 0.90 3.49 5.96
N VAL A 136 0.74 2.55 6.87
CA VAL A 136 -0.17 2.69 8.02
C VAL A 136 0.58 2.37 9.32
N PRO A 137 0.30 3.06 10.42
CA PRO A 137 -0.59 4.22 10.54
C PRO A 137 0.07 5.49 10.00
N PHE A 138 -0.58 6.19 9.11
CA PHE A 138 -0.13 7.49 8.63
C PHE A 138 -1.29 8.49 8.70
N PRO A 139 -1.08 9.73 9.18
CA PRO A 139 -2.17 10.70 9.39
C PRO A 139 -3.00 10.99 8.15
N THR A 140 -2.37 10.95 6.96
CA THR A 140 -3.05 11.17 5.68
C THR A 140 -3.83 9.97 5.16
N LEU A 141 -3.74 8.80 5.85
CA LEU A 141 -4.45 7.57 5.51
C LEU A 141 -5.23 7.04 6.72
N PRO A 142 -6.27 7.78 7.19
CA PRO A 142 -7.08 7.34 8.32
C PRO A 142 -7.77 6.02 7.99
N LEU A 143 -7.61 5.02 8.87
CA LEU A 143 -8.15 3.68 8.66
C LEU A 143 -9.66 3.67 8.48
N SER A 144 -10.38 4.61 9.11
CA SER A 144 -11.84 4.75 8.98
C SER A 144 -12.30 5.02 7.54
N ARG A 145 -11.47 5.68 6.72
CA ARG A 145 -11.73 5.94 5.30
C ARG A 145 -11.04 4.92 4.38
N LEU A 146 -9.82 4.50 4.74
CA LEU A 146 -9.03 3.57 3.93
C LEU A 146 -9.66 2.18 3.87
N LEU A 147 -10.08 1.63 5.01
CA LEU A 147 -10.57 0.25 5.07
C LEU A 147 -11.84 0.01 4.25
N PRO A 148 -12.86 0.88 4.24
CA PRO A 148 -14.02 0.74 3.35
C PRO A 148 -13.63 0.70 1.87
N GLU A 149 -12.68 1.54 1.43
CA GLU A 149 -12.23 1.55 0.04
C GLU A 149 -11.46 0.26 -0.30
N MET A 150 -10.56 -0.20 0.58
CA MET A 150 -9.87 -1.48 0.39
C MET A 150 -10.85 -2.65 0.35
N HIS A 151 -11.87 -2.62 1.21
CA HIS A 151 -12.93 -3.64 1.21
C HIS A 151 -13.73 -3.62 -0.10
N ARG A 152 -14.05 -2.45 -0.63
CA ARG A 152 -14.82 -2.30 -1.87
C ARG A 152 -14.10 -2.89 -3.07
N ILE A 153 -12.79 -2.62 -3.21
CA ILE A 153 -12.01 -3.04 -4.39
C ILE A 153 -11.56 -4.50 -4.33
N LEU A 154 -11.40 -5.08 -3.14
CA LEU A 154 -11.00 -6.48 -2.98
C LEU A 154 -12.11 -7.42 -3.45
N LYS A 155 -11.75 -8.49 -4.16
CA LYS A 155 -12.62 -9.61 -4.48
C LYS A 155 -13.14 -10.28 -3.20
N SER A 156 -14.18 -11.12 -3.29
CA SER A 156 -14.75 -11.84 -2.14
C SER A 156 -13.70 -12.63 -1.35
N GLU A 157 -12.79 -13.30 -2.05
CA GLU A 157 -11.66 -14.04 -1.47
C GLU A 157 -10.38 -13.20 -1.40
N GLY A 158 -10.48 -11.90 -1.68
CA GLY A 158 -9.35 -10.98 -1.72
C GLY A 158 -8.70 -10.77 -0.34
N THR A 159 -7.41 -10.52 -0.36
CA THR A 159 -6.59 -10.39 0.85
C THR A 159 -6.06 -8.97 1.01
N LEU A 160 -6.19 -8.45 2.24
CA LEU A 160 -5.48 -7.25 2.70
C LEU A 160 -4.23 -7.68 3.46
N ALA A 161 -3.06 -7.31 2.98
CA ALA A 161 -1.77 -7.59 3.62
C ALA A 161 -1.16 -6.32 4.18
N VAL A 162 -0.82 -6.34 5.47
CA VAL A 162 -0.33 -5.16 6.19
C VAL A 162 1.02 -5.46 6.82
N TRP A 163 2.04 -4.72 6.42
CA TRP A 163 3.35 -4.75 7.04
C TRP A 163 3.60 -3.42 7.73
N LEU A 164 3.78 -3.50 9.06
CA LEU A 164 3.88 -2.33 9.94
C LEU A 164 5.34 -2.04 10.25
N PHE A 165 5.78 -0.85 9.88
CA PHE A 165 7.12 -0.33 10.19
C PHE A 165 7.07 1.21 10.22
N PRO A 166 7.65 1.84 11.24
CA PRO A 166 8.38 1.27 12.40
C PRO A 166 7.49 0.87 13.58
N THR A 167 6.19 1.10 13.53
CA THR A 167 5.28 0.86 14.65
C THR A 167 4.05 0.07 14.23
N SER A 168 3.53 -0.76 15.17
CA SER A 168 2.32 -1.54 14.98
C SER A 168 1.11 -0.97 15.73
N ALA A 169 1.23 0.19 16.37
CA ALA A 169 0.31 0.75 17.35
C ALA A 169 -1.17 0.64 16.94
N GLY A 170 -1.84 -0.39 17.44
CA GLY A 170 -3.29 -0.56 17.35
C GLY A 170 -3.87 -0.90 15.98
N VAL A 171 -3.09 -0.85 14.88
CA VAL A 171 -3.58 -1.07 13.51
C VAL A 171 -4.26 -2.44 13.33
N PRO A 172 -3.68 -3.58 13.77
CA PRO A 172 -4.35 -4.88 13.63
C PRO A 172 -5.70 -4.93 14.33
N SER A 173 -5.79 -4.37 15.53
CA SER A 173 -7.04 -4.30 16.29
C SER A 173 -8.07 -3.37 15.65
N ALA A 174 -7.63 -2.26 15.06
CA ALA A 174 -8.51 -1.32 14.34
C ALA A 174 -9.10 -1.97 13.08
N ILE A 175 -8.29 -2.74 12.32
CA ILE A 175 -8.77 -3.47 11.14
C ILE A 175 -9.86 -4.48 11.55
N LEU A 176 -9.65 -5.26 12.59
CA LEU A 176 -10.64 -6.24 13.06
C LEU A 176 -11.91 -5.57 13.62
N ARG A 177 -11.76 -4.48 14.38
CA ARG A 177 -12.93 -3.73 14.90
C ARG A 177 -13.78 -3.08 13.82
N SER A 178 -13.24 -2.86 12.62
CA SER A 178 -14.04 -2.34 11.49
C SER A 178 -15.15 -3.31 11.05
N GLY A 179 -15.05 -4.60 11.37
CA GLY A 179 -15.94 -5.64 10.89
C GLY A 179 -15.81 -5.99 9.41
N LEU A 180 -15.01 -5.23 8.66
CA LEU A 180 -14.83 -5.39 7.22
C LEU A 180 -13.87 -6.52 6.85
N PHE A 181 -13.08 -7.00 7.82
CA PHE A 181 -12.02 -7.97 7.58
C PHE A 181 -11.94 -9.01 8.71
N THR A 182 -11.60 -10.24 8.34
CA THR A 182 -11.29 -11.34 9.25
C THR A 182 -9.79 -11.68 9.18
N SER A 183 -9.17 -12.02 10.31
CA SER A 183 -7.74 -12.35 10.35
C SER A 183 -7.46 -13.70 9.72
N LEU A 184 -6.46 -13.75 8.83
CA LEU A 184 -5.85 -14.99 8.32
C LEU A 184 -4.58 -15.36 9.09
N GLY A 185 -4.01 -14.41 9.85
CA GLY A 185 -2.82 -14.62 10.66
C GLY A 185 -1.68 -13.66 10.39
N LYS A 186 -0.46 -14.07 10.83
CA LYS A 186 0.77 -13.28 10.63
C LYS A 186 1.90 -14.20 10.17
N LYS A 187 2.54 -13.83 9.04
CA LYS A 187 3.69 -14.55 8.50
C LYS A 187 4.77 -13.57 8.05
N HIS A 188 6.03 -13.83 8.41
CA HIS A 188 7.17 -12.96 8.06
C HIS A 188 6.98 -11.48 8.39
N GLY A 189 6.30 -11.18 9.50
CA GLY A 189 6.01 -9.80 9.92
C GLY A 189 4.77 -9.17 9.25
N VAL A 190 4.16 -9.84 8.28
CA VAL A 190 2.97 -9.37 7.57
C VAL A 190 1.73 -9.95 8.21
N TYR A 191 0.77 -9.10 8.56
CA TYR A 191 -0.59 -9.47 8.95
C TYR A 191 -1.43 -9.59 7.69
N THR A 192 -2.20 -10.66 7.57
CA THR A 192 -3.10 -10.89 6.44
C THR A 192 -4.53 -11.01 6.91
N TYR A 193 -5.43 -10.41 6.13
CA TYR A 193 -6.85 -10.36 6.43
C TYR A 193 -7.64 -10.69 5.17
N ARG A 194 -8.69 -11.49 5.30
CA ARG A 194 -9.66 -11.74 4.25
C ARG A 194 -10.75 -10.68 4.31
N ARG A 195 -11.21 -10.23 3.15
CA ARG A 195 -12.44 -9.45 3.05
C ARG A 195 -13.60 -10.22 3.67
N SER A 196 -14.30 -9.60 4.63
CA SER A 196 -15.54 -10.17 5.17
C SER A 196 -16.68 -10.00 4.16
N GLU A 197 -17.58 -10.95 4.10
CA GLU A 197 -18.92 -10.67 3.57
C GLU A 197 -19.52 -9.64 4.50
N GLY A 198 -19.95 -8.47 3.97
CA GLY A 198 -20.46 -7.39 4.79
C GLY A 198 -21.62 -7.87 5.69
N PRO A 199 -21.99 -7.12 6.75
CA PRO A 199 -23.16 -7.45 7.52
C PRO A 199 -24.36 -7.54 6.58
N ALA A 200 -25.07 -8.67 6.67
CA ALA A 200 -26.30 -8.91 5.93
C ALA A 200 -27.36 -7.87 6.27
#